data_e024d236a7979e47842a4f84861d2c31
#
_entry.id   e024d236a7979e47842a4f84861d2c31
#
_cell.length_a   1.000
_cell.length_b   1.000
_cell.length_c   1.000
_cell.angle_alpha   90.00
_cell.angle_beta   90.00
_cell.angle_gamma   90.00
#
_symmetry.space_group_name_H-M   'P 1'
#
loop_
_entity.id
_entity.type
_entity.pdbx_description
1 polymer ?
#
loop_
_entity_poly.entity_id
_entity_poly.type
_entity_poly.pdbx_seq_one_letter_code
_entity_poly.pdbx_strand_id
1 'polypeptide(L)'
;RATEHPLDFWTADKIALTAGTWTLGVAFQALVLFIPLTKIGLKYRPTFGLRGIGLRSMGPVAAWSVGIVVIDQLANIVITRTSTNAPMLAQQQFGINPLDVAGNASYQNAYTIYMLPYSLIAVSLATAIFPKISRAVADHNIAEARIDLSQALRNMGVIMCYFAVAFVVMPVPIILALLPSVSVREAILMAGPLVTLGVGLPFASAYLIIQRTFYAFEDGKSPFIFMLFAMGIQAVSVIIGAKLLPPTEWTTMIGMVGAMSYILPIPILYAMLRKRFENN
;
A
#
# COMPACT_ATOMS: atom_id res chain seq x y z
N ARG A 1 -5.78 -32.37 -6.02
CA ARG A 1 -7.02 -32.54 -5.21
C ARG A 1 -6.88 -31.55 -4.05
N ALA A 2 -7.49 -30.37 -4.16
CA ALA A 2 -7.70 -29.51 -3.02
C ALA A 2 -8.64 -30.28 -2.08
N THR A 3 -8.11 -30.74 -0.97
CA THR A 3 -8.92 -31.26 0.13
C THR A 3 -9.71 -30.07 0.65
N GLU A 4 -11.02 -30.07 0.42
CA GLU A 4 -11.92 -29.15 1.10
C GLU A 4 -11.75 -29.41 2.59
N HIS A 5 -11.06 -28.49 3.27
CA HIS A 5 -10.96 -28.52 4.72
C HIS A 5 -12.22 -27.88 5.25
N PRO A 6 -13.08 -28.61 5.97
CA PRO A 6 -14.26 -28.02 6.59
C PRO A 6 -13.85 -26.90 7.56
N LEU A 7 -14.77 -25.97 7.84
CA LEU A 7 -14.54 -24.88 8.78
C LEU A 7 -14.03 -25.35 10.16
N ASP A 8 -14.36 -26.60 10.54
CA ASP A 8 -13.90 -27.29 11.74
C ASP A 8 -12.39 -27.62 11.75
N PHE A 9 -11.71 -27.45 10.62
CA PHE A 9 -10.24 -27.59 10.56
C PHE A 9 -9.53 -26.53 11.43
N TRP A 10 -10.08 -25.34 11.56
CA TRP A 10 -9.50 -24.25 12.34
C TRP A 10 -9.86 -24.38 13.84
N THR A 11 -9.25 -25.35 14.52
CA THR A 11 -9.32 -25.48 15.97
C THR A 11 -8.53 -24.36 16.66
N ALA A 12 -8.87 -24.07 17.93
CA ALA A 12 -8.19 -23.04 18.72
C ALA A 12 -6.67 -23.21 18.75
N ASP A 13 -6.17 -24.44 18.80
CA ASP A 13 -4.74 -24.75 18.80
C ASP A 13 -4.06 -24.38 17.48
N LYS A 14 -4.71 -24.63 16.35
CA LYS A 14 -4.18 -24.30 15.02
C LYS A 14 -4.19 -22.79 14.78
N ILE A 15 -5.24 -22.10 15.25
CA ILE A 15 -5.29 -20.64 15.22
C ILE A 15 -4.17 -20.05 16.08
N ALA A 16 -3.99 -20.56 17.29
CA ALA A 16 -2.94 -20.12 18.21
C ALA A 16 -1.54 -20.39 17.62
N LEU A 17 -1.33 -21.54 16.99
CA LEU A 17 -0.07 -21.89 16.34
C LEU A 17 0.22 -20.93 15.16
N THR A 18 -0.77 -20.68 14.29
CA THR A 18 -0.60 -19.82 13.12
C THR A 18 -0.37 -18.38 13.51
N ALA A 19 -1.21 -17.82 14.40
CA ALA A 19 -1.06 -16.46 14.91
C ALA A 19 0.21 -16.30 15.75
N GLY A 20 0.55 -17.33 16.56
CA GLY A 20 1.75 -17.33 17.39
C GLY A 20 3.05 -17.34 16.57
N THR A 21 3.12 -18.14 15.51
CA THR A 21 4.28 -18.15 14.59
C THR A 21 4.47 -16.81 13.88
N TRP A 22 3.40 -16.15 13.50
CA TRP A 22 3.45 -14.79 12.94
C TRP A 22 4.02 -13.79 13.94
N THR A 23 3.50 -13.79 15.16
CA THR A 23 3.96 -12.92 16.26
C THR A 23 5.41 -13.17 16.61
N LEU A 24 5.82 -14.45 16.70
CA LEU A 24 7.22 -14.83 16.92
C LEU A 24 8.14 -14.40 15.78
N GLY A 25 7.68 -14.49 14.52
CA GLY A 25 8.44 -14.00 13.36
C GLY A 25 8.71 -12.50 13.42
N VAL A 26 7.71 -11.71 13.75
CA VAL A 26 7.85 -10.25 13.92
C VAL A 26 8.76 -9.92 15.12
N ALA A 27 8.60 -10.62 16.25
CA ALA A 27 9.45 -10.44 17.42
C ALA A 27 10.92 -10.81 17.11
N PHE A 28 11.15 -11.91 16.40
CA PHE A 28 12.48 -12.33 15.98
C PHE A 28 13.11 -11.29 15.04
N GLN A 29 12.36 -10.79 14.05
CA GLN A 29 12.83 -9.73 13.16
C GLN A 29 13.24 -8.47 13.93
N ALA A 30 12.44 -8.06 14.91
CA ALA A 30 12.77 -6.91 15.77
C ALA A 30 14.06 -7.16 16.57
N LEU A 31 14.24 -8.35 17.16
CA LEU A 31 15.43 -8.71 17.92
C LEU A 31 16.69 -8.75 17.05
N VAL A 32 16.60 -9.30 15.83
CA VAL A 32 17.74 -9.36 14.89
C VAL A 32 18.22 -7.96 14.51
N LEU A 33 17.34 -6.96 14.45
CA LEU A 33 17.72 -5.57 14.17
C LEU A 33 18.60 -4.94 15.26
N PHE A 34 18.61 -5.47 16.48
CA PHE A 34 19.52 -4.99 17.53
C PHE A 34 20.99 -5.34 17.23
N ILE A 35 21.26 -6.41 16.48
CA ILE A 35 22.63 -6.86 16.15
C ILE A 35 23.38 -5.77 15.34
N PRO A 36 22.88 -5.26 14.21
CA PRO A 36 23.56 -4.17 13.49
C PRO A 36 23.57 -2.87 14.27
N LEU A 37 22.54 -2.56 15.09
CA LEU A 37 22.51 -1.35 15.91
C LEU A 37 23.64 -1.34 16.94
N THR A 38 23.92 -2.45 17.60
CA THR A 38 25.05 -2.56 18.55
C THR A 38 26.41 -2.47 17.84
N LYS A 39 26.52 -3.00 16.61
CA LYS A 39 27.77 -2.91 15.81
C LYS A 39 28.10 -1.48 15.35
N ILE A 40 27.08 -0.63 15.14
CA ILE A 40 27.24 0.79 14.80
C ILE A 40 27.62 1.63 16.03
N GLY A 41 27.71 1.02 17.22
CA GLY A 41 28.11 1.72 18.45
C GLY A 41 26.95 2.43 19.15
N LEU A 42 25.70 2.23 18.74
CA LEU A 42 24.53 2.72 19.44
C LEU A 42 24.36 1.98 20.77
N LYS A 43 24.72 2.64 21.87
CA LYS A 43 24.45 2.15 23.21
C LYS A 43 23.03 2.56 23.60
N TYR A 44 22.08 1.60 23.50
CA TYR A 44 20.73 1.82 23.99
C TYR A 44 20.76 2.00 25.51
N ARG A 45 20.46 3.22 25.96
CA ARG A 45 20.20 3.52 27.37
C ARG A 45 18.77 4.03 27.49
N PRO A 46 17.88 3.33 28.16
CA PRO A 46 16.53 3.84 28.41
C PRO A 46 16.63 5.07 29.30
N THR A 47 16.44 6.26 28.72
CA THR A 47 16.36 7.51 29.45
C THR A 47 14.88 7.91 29.55
N PHE A 48 14.36 7.93 30.76
CA PHE A 48 13.02 8.42 31.03
C PHE A 48 13.07 9.94 31.20
N GLY A 49 12.69 10.67 30.15
CA GLY A 49 12.61 12.11 30.17
C GLY A 49 12.36 12.66 28.77
N LEU A 50 11.25 13.37 28.57
CA LEU A 50 10.86 13.93 27.27
C LEU A 50 11.44 15.35 27.02
N ARG A 51 12.20 15.93 28.00
CA ARG A 51 12.75 17.25 27.86
C ARG A 51 14.15 17.23 27.21
N GLY A 52 14.33 18.02 26.14
CA GLY A 52 15.63 18.21 25.49
C GLY A 52 16.00 17.28 24.34
N ILE A 53 15.13 16.34 23.92
CA ILE A 53 15.40 15.37 22.85
C ILE A 53 14.84 15.77 21.47
N GLY A 54 14.53 17.03 21.21
CA GLY A 54 14.03 17.50 19.92
C GLY A 54 12.63 17.00 19.55
N LEU A 55 11.91 16.33 20.45
CA LEU A 55 10.55 15.81 20.20
C LEU A 55 9.55 16.93 19.83
N ARG A 56 9.84 18.17 20.20
CA ARG A 56 8.95 19.30 19.89
C ARG A 56 8.95 19.66 18.41
N SER A 57 10.08 19.47 17.71
CA SER A 57 10.18 19.72 16.27
C SER A 57 9.74 18.51 15.44
N MET A 58 10.12 17.30 15.84
CA MET A 58 9.79 16.06 15.12
C MET A 58 8.41 15.49 15.46
N GLY A 59 7.87 15.81 16.64
CA GLY A 59 6.59 15.31 17.13
C GLY A 59 5.42 15.52 16.19
N PRO A 60 5.21 16.72 15.63
CA PRO A 60 4.14 16.97 14.68
C PRO A 60 4.22 16.10 13.42
N VAL A 61 5.42 15.94 12.84
CA VAL A 61 5.61 15.09 11.63
C VAL A 61 5.32 13.63 11.95
N ALA A 62 5.80 13.14 13.08
CA ALA A 62 5.52 11.79 13.55
C ALA A 62 4.02 11.58 13.80
N ALA A 63 3.34 12.53 14.42
CA ALA A 63 1.89 12.45 14.66
C ALA A 63 1.07 12.38 13.37
N TRP A 64 1.41 13.18 12.36
CA TRP A 64 0.78 13.10 11.04
C TRP A 64 1.04 11.76 10.34
N SER A 65 2.26 11.22 10.46
CA SER A 65 2.61 9.89 9.91
C SER A 65 1.82 8.76 10.57
N VAL A 66 1.65 8.81 11.89
CA VAL A 66 0.76 7.87 12.62
C VAL A 66 -0.68 8.02 12.14
N GLY A 67 -1.14 9.26 11.92
CA GLY A 67 -2.46 9.54 11.36
C GLY A 67 -2.68 8.87 9.99
N ILE A 68 -1.68 8.88 9.11
CA ILE A 68 -1.74 8.18 7.81
C ILE A 68 -1.98 6.68 8.03
N VAL A 69 -1.22 6.05 8.93
CA VAL A 69 -1.37 4.61 9.22
C VAL A 69 -2.77 4.30 9.76
N VAL A 70 -3.29 5.13 10.65
CA VAL A 70 -4.65 4.92 11.21
C VAL A 70 -5.72 4.99 10.12
N ILE A 71 -5.64 5.98 9.24
CA ILE A 71 -6.61 6.13 8.13
C ILE A 71 -6.51 4.95 7.15
N ASP A 72 -5.29 4.52 6.83
CA ASP A 72 -5.05 3.35 5.98
C ASP A 72 -5.66 2.08 6.59
N GLN A 73 -5.48 1.84 7.89
CA GLN A 73 -6.07 0.70 8.58
C GLN A 73 -7.60 0.74 8.59
N LEU A 74 -8.20 1.91 8.77
CA LEU A 74 -9.66 2.07 8.72
C LEU A 74 -10.21 1.74 7.32
N ALA A 75 -9.55 2.22 6.27
CA ALA A 75 -9.93 1.87 4.90
C ALA A 75 -9.76 0.37 4.63
N ASN A 76 -8.67 -0.24 5.12
CA ASN A 76 -8.40 -1.67 4.97
C ASN A 76 -9.47 -2.55 5.65
N ILE A 77 -10.04 -2.12 6.78
CA ILE A 77 -11.17 -2.82 7.42
C ILE A 77 -12.38 -2.89 6.47
N VAL A 78 -12.70 -1.79 5.79
CA VAL A 78 -13.81 -1.75 4.83
C VAL A 78 -13.54 -2.68 3.65
N ILE A 79 -12.34 -2.62 3.08
CA ILE A 79 -11.90 -3.48 1.97
C ILE A 79 -11.99 -4.95 2.35
N THR A 80 -11.40 -5.33 3.48
CA THR A 80 -11.36 -6.73 3.94
C THR A 80 -12.75 -7.26 4.22
N ARG A 81 -13.61 -6.50 4.89
CA ARG A 81 -15.02 -6.92 5.13
C ARG A 81 -15.77 -7.13 3.82
N THR A 82 -15.64 -6.20 2.89
CA THR A 82 -16.34 -6.29 1.59
C THR A 82 -15.84 -7.50 0.79
N SER A 83 -14.53 -7.67 0.65
CA SER A 83 -13.96 -8.79 -0.11
C SER A 83 -14.19 -10.15 0.54
N THR A 84 -14.22 -10.23 1.87
CA THR A 84 -14.51 -11.48 2.60
C THR A 84 -15.97 -11.91 2.44
N ASN A 85 -16.90 -10.96 2.41
CA ASN A 85 -18.32 -11.25 2.29
C ASN A 85 -18.77 -11.56 0.84
N ALA A 86 -17.97 -11.21 -0.16
CA ALA A 86 -18.33 -11.37 -1.57
C ALA A 86 -18.75 -12.80 -1.95
N PRO A 87 -17.98 -13.88 -1.64
CA PRO A 87 -18.37 -15.24 -2.01
C PRO A 87 -19.66 -15.72 -1.33
N MET A 88 -19.83 -15.39 -0.04
CA MET A 88 -21.03 -15.81 0.71
C MET A 88 -22.30 -15.14 0.20
N LEU A 89 -22.23 -13.84 -0.10
CA LEU A 89 -23.38 -13.09 -0.62
C LEU A 89 -23.70 -13.50 -2.06
N ALA A 90 -22.71 -13.82 -2.88
CA ALA A 90 -22.93 -14.36 -4.22
C ALA A 90 -23.66 -15.71 -4.18
N GLN A 91 -23.32 -16.57 -3.23
CA GLN A 91 -24.02 -17.83 -3.01
C GLN A 91 -25.47 -17.59 -2.58
N GLN A 92 -25.70 -16.68 -1.63
CA GLN A 92 -27.04 -16.40 -1.11
C GLN A 92 -27.96 -15.76 -2.15
N GLN A 93 -27.44 -14.83 -2.96
CA GLN A 93 -28.25 -14.06 -3.90
C GLN A 93 -28.42 -14.75 -5.25
N PHE A 94 -27.41 -15.47 -5.72
CA PHE A 94 -27.38 -16.02 -7.09
C PHE A 94 -27.19 -17.54 -7.15
N GLY A 95 -26.99 -18.21 -6.00
CA GLY A 95 -26.70 -19.65 -5.96
C GLY A 95 -25.33 -20.02 -6.55
N ILE A 96 -24.42 -19.07 -6.73
CA ILE A 96 -23.08 -19.31 -7.29
C ILE A 96 -22.20 -19.98 -6.23
N ASN A 97 -21.42 -20.98 -6.66
CA ASN A 97 -20.47 -21.61 -5.73
C ASN A 97 -19.47 -20.58 -5.22
N PRO A 98 -19.24 -20.46 -3.90
CA PRO A 98 -18.28 -19.51 -3.32
C PRO A 98 -16.86 -19.63 -3.85
N LEU A 99 -16.46 -20.82 -4.31
CA LEU A 99 -15.15 -21.06 -4.94
C LEU A 99 -15.01 -20.46 -6.34
N ASP A 100 -16.12 -20.02 -6.95
CA ASP A 100 -16.17 -19.38 -8.27
C ASP A 100 -16.21 -17.85 -8.18
N VAL A 101 -16.14 -17.31 -6.99
CA VAL A 101 -16.19 -15.88 -6.74
C VAL A 101 -14.87 -15.42 -6.10
N ALA A 102 -14.30 -14.35 -6.66
CA ALA A 102 -13.11 -13.76 -6.09
C ALA A 102 -13.41 -13.15 -4.71
N GLY A 103 -12.77 -13.69 -3.68
CA GLY A 103 -12.89 -13.24 -2.30
C GLY A 103 -11.63 -12.53 -1.81
N ASN A 104 -11.51 -12.37 -0.49
CA ASN A 104 -10.37 -11.70 0.13
C ASN A 104 -9.03 -12.38 -0.20
N ALA A 105 -8.97 -13.72 -0.27
CA ALA A 105 -7.75 -14.43 -0.64
C ALA A 105 -7.28 -14.07 -2.06
N SER A 106 -8.20 -14.05 -3.02
CA SER A 106 -7.91 -13.65 -4.41
C SER A 106 -7.42 -12.20 -4.49
N TYR A 107 -8.06 -11.29 -3.76
CA TYR A 107 -7.65 -9.89 -3.69
C TYR A 107 -6.26 -9.73 -3.06
N GLN A 108 -5.99 -10.38 -1.93
CA GLN A 108 -4.71 -10.27 -1.21
C GLN A 108 -3.54 -10.84 -2.02
N ASN A 109 -3.74 -11.96 -2.71
CA ASN A 109 -2.73 -12.51 -3.60
C ASN A 109 -2.44 -11.58 -4.79
N ALA A 110 -3.48 -11.03 -5.42
CA ALA A 110 -3.33 -10.02 -6.47
C ALA A 110 -2.61 -8.77 -5.96
N TYR A 111 -2.97 -8.29 -4.77
CA TYR A 111 -2.32 -7.16 -4.11
C TYR A 111 -0.83 -7.44 -3.80
N THR A 112 -0.50 -8.66 -3.37
CA THR A 112 0.89 -9.08 -3.14
C THR A 112 1.71 -9.01 -4.42
N ILE A 113 1.17 -9.48 -5.55
CA ILE A 113 1.83 -9.38 -6.87
C ILE A 113 2.00 -7.92 -7.29
N TYR A 114 0.95 -7.10 -7.13
CA TYR A 114 0.99 -5.67 -7.38
C TYR A 114 2.08 -4.97 -6.55
N MET A 115 2.28 -5.39 -5.30
CA MET A 115 3.27 -4.81 -4.39
C MET A 115 4.72 -5.18 -4.74
N LEU A 116 4.99 -6.18 -5.58
CA LEU A 116 6.36 -6.54 -5.95
C LEU A 116 7.11 -5.40 -6.65
N PRO A 117 6.65 -4.85 -7.80
CA PRO A 117 7.35 -3.74 -8.42
C PRO A 117 7.33 -2.48 -7.54
N TYR A 118 6.25 -2.24 -6.80
CA TYR A 118 6.16 -1.12 -5.87
C TYR A 118 7.23 -1.19 -4.79
N SER A 119 7.35 -2.30 -4.07
CA SER A 119 8.29 -2.45 -2.96
C SER A 119 9.75 -2.56 -3.42
N LEU A 120 10.02 -3.28 -4.50
CA LEU A 120 11.38 -3.49 -4.98
C LEU A 120 11.95 -2.26 -5.71
N ILE A 121 11.14 -1.58 -6.48
CA ILE A 121 11.61 -0.49 -7.36
C ILE A 121 11.21 0.88 -6.78
N ALA A 122 9.91 1.11 -6.52
CA ALA A 122 9.45 2.42 -6.09
C ALA A 122 10.02 2.81 -4.73
N VAL A 123 9.99 1.92 -3.75
CA VAL A 123 10.54 2.19 -2.42
C VAL A 123 12.06 2.35 -2.47
N SER A 124 12.77 1.53 -3.25
CA SER A 124 14.23 1.62 -3.40
C SER A 124 14.64 2.95 -4.04
N LEU A 125 13.99 3.35 -5.13
CA LEU A 125 14.27 4.61 -5.81
C LEU A 125 13.91 5.81 -4.93
N ALA A 126 12.76 5.79 -4.27
CA ALA A 126 12.36 6.85 -3.33
C ALA A 126 13.37 7.01 -2.19
N THR A 127 13.89 5.89 -1.66
CA THR A 127 14.91 5.90 -0.60
C THR A 127 16.25 6.44 -1.09
N ALA A 128 16.66 6.11 -2.32
CA ALA A 128 17.92 6.58 -2.92
C ALA A 128 17.88 8.09 -3.25
N ILE A 129 16.73 8.61 -3.66
CA ILE A 129 16.56 10.01 -4.06
C ILE A 129 16.30 10.93 -2.86
N PHE A 130 15.70 10.42 -1.80
CA PHE A 130 15.34 11.23 -0.63
C PHE A 130 16.51 12.06 -0.03
N PRO A 131 17.73 11.52 0.19
CA PRO A 131 18.85 12.31 0.71
C PRO A 131 19.27 13.43 -0.23
N LYS A 132 19.15 13.24 -1.57
CA LYS A 132 19.49 14.25 -2.56
C LYS A 132 18.53 15.43 -2.50
N ILE A 133 17.22 15.15 -2.51
CA ILE A 133 16.18 16.18 -2.36
C ILE A 133 16.30 16.88 -1.02
N SER A 134 16.55 16.14 0.07
CA SER A 134 16.69 16.73 1.41
C SER A 134 17.87 17.68 1.51
N ARG A 135 19.00 17.38 0.88
CA ARG A 135 20.16 18.31 0.83
C ARG A 135 19.81 19.56 0.03
N ALA A 136 19.25 19.42 -1.17
CA ALA A 136 18.89 20.57 -2.00
C ALA A 136 17.90 21.50 -1.28
N VAL A 137 16.96 20.94 -0.50
CA VAL A 137 16.02 21.71 0.33
C VAL A 137 16.76 22.39 1.49
N ALA A 138 17.67 21.69 2.19
CA ALA A 138 18.43 22.24 3.29
C ALA A 138 19.37 23.38 2.84
N ASP A 139 19.94 23.28 1.65
CA ASP A 139 20.81 24.27 1.03
C ASP A 139 20.00 25.42 0.35
N HIS A 140 18.68 25.47 0.52
CA HIS A 140 17.76 26.42 -0.12
C HIS A 140 17.84 26.43 -1.67
N ASN A 141 18.37 25.36 -2.28
CA ASN A 141 18.44 25.20 -3.74
C ASN A 141 17.16 24.53 -4.27
N ILE A 142 16.06 25.29 -4.24
CA ILE A 142 14.74 24.81 -4.62
C ILE A 142 14.67 24.41 -6.11
N ALA A 143 15.47 25.07 -6.97
CA ALA A 143 15.55 24.74 -8.40
C ALA A 143 16.10 23.32 -8.59
N GLU A 144 17.18 22.94 -7.90
CA GLU A 144 17.75 21.60 -7.95
C GLU A 144 16.78 20.55 -7.41
N ALA A 145 16.16 20.83 -6.25
CA ALA A 145 15.14 19.93 -5.67
C ALA A 145 14.00 19.63 -6.65
N ARG A 146 13.55 20.64 -7.41
CA ARG A 146 12.51 20.50 -8.44
C ARG A 146 12.96 19.65 -9.62
N ILE A 147 14.20 19.85 -10.10
CA ILE A 147 14.80 19.07 -11.19
C ILE A 147 14.91 17.60 -10.77
N ASP A 148 15.45 17.34 -9.59
CA ASP A 148 15.63 15.99 -9.05
C ASP A 148 14.29 15.26 -8.87
N LEU A 149 13.29 15.94 -8.33
CA LEU A 149 11.94 15.39 -8.21
C LEU A 149 11.35 15.06 -9.60
N SER A 150 11.46 15.99 -10.56
CA SER A 150 10.93 15.80 -11.91
C SER A 150 11.59 14.61 -12.60
N GLN A 151 12.91 14.47 -12.46
CA GLN A 151 13.66 13.34 -13.03
C GLN A 151 13.27 12.01 -12.37
N ALA A 152 13.10 12.01 -11.03
CA ALA A 152 12.65 10.86 -10.29
C ALA A 152 11.27 10.39 -10.72
N LEU A 153 10.31 11.31 -10.81
CA LEU A 153 8.94 11.02 -11.25
C LEU A 153 8.90 10.48 -12.68
N ARG A 154 9.71 11.04 -13.58
CA ARG A 154 9.80 10.57 -14.98
C ARG A 154 10.36 9.15 -15.07
N ASN A 155 11.48 8.89 -14.40
CA ASN A 155 12.12 7.57 -14.41
C ASN A 155 11.20 6.52 -13.75
N MET A 156 10.60 6.86 -12.61
CA MET A 156 9.62 6.00 -11.92
C MET A 156 8.41 5.72 -12.81
N GLY A 157 7.87 6.76 -13.44
CA GLY A 157 6.70 6.66 -14.30
C GLY A 157 6.91 5.67 -15.46
N VAL A 158 8.04 5.75 -16.14
CA VAL A 158 8.35 4.82 -17.26
C VAL A 158 8.36 3.37 -16.77
N ILE A 159 9.07 3.08 -15.68
CA ILE A 159 9.18 1.71 -15.16
C ILE A 159 7.82 1.20 -14.65
N MET A 160 7.09 2.03 -13.91
CA MET A 160 5.81 1.62 -13.35
C MET A 160 4.71 1.49 -14.41
N CYS A 161 4.74 2.30 -15.47
CA CYS A 161 3.86 2.12 -16.62
C CYS A 161 4.14 0.80 -17.35
N TYR A 162 5.40 0.38 -17.46
CA TYR A 162 5.73 -0.93 -18.03
C TYR A 162 5.07 -2.08 -17.22
N PHE A 163 5.20 -2.07 -15.90
CA PHE A 163 4.55 -3.08 -15.05
C PHE A 163 3.02 -2.96 -15.08
N ALA A 164 2.48 -1.74 -15.11
CA ALA A 164 1.03 -1.53 -15.23
C ALA A 164 0.48 -2.16 -16.51
N VAL A 165 1.14 -1.92 -17.66
CA VAL A 165 0.78 -2.53 -18.94
C VAL A 165 0.91 -4.06 -18.88
N ALA A 166 1.99 -4.58 -18.29
CA ALA A 166 2.18 -6.03 -18.13
C ALA A 166 1.04 -6.66 -17.31
N PHE A 167 0.61 -6.03 -16.22
CA PHE A 167 -0.51 -6.52 -15.39
C PHE A 167 -1.86 -6.44 -16.11
N VAL A 168 -2.04 -5.47 -17.01
CA VAL A 168 -3.27 -5.33 -17.80
C VAL A 168 -3.31 -6.35 -18.94
N VAL A 169 -2.18 -6.55 -19.65
CA VAL A 169 -2.14 -7.39 -20.85
C VAL A 169 -1.99 -8.87 -20.53
N MET A 170 -1.21 -9.21 -19.50
CA MET A 170 -0.86 -10.60 -19.16
C MET A 170 -1.09 -10.95 -17.68
N PRO A 171 -2.27 -10.66 -17.08
CA PRO A 171 -2.48 -10.91 -15.65
C PRO A 171 -2.37 -12.40 -15.31
N VAL A 172 -3.05 -13.28 -16.03
CA VAL A 172 -3.08 -14.72 -15.75
C VAL A 172 -1.71 -15.38 -15.89
N PRO A 173 -0.94 -15.17 -16.97
CA PRO A 173 0.42 -15.70 -17.07
C PRO A 173 1.34 -15.24 -15.93
N ILE A 174 1.25 -13.97 -15.53
CA ILE A 174 2.07 -13.43 -14.43
C ILE A 174 1.69 -14.11 -13.10
N ILE A 175 0.40 -14.26 -12.83
CA ILE A 175 -0.08 -14.94 -11.61
C ILE A 175 0.44 -16.38 -11.56
N LEU A 176 0.29 -17.14 -12.64
CA LEU A 176 0.74 -18.53 -12.71
C LEU A 176 2.26 -18.67 -12.62
N ALA A 177 3.02 -17.71 -13.15
CA ALA A 177 4.48 -17.71 -13.05
C ALA A 177 4.96 -17.42 -11.62
N LEU A 178 4.29 -16.53 -10.89
CA LEU A 178 4.67 -16.13 -9.53
C LEU A 178 4.06 -17.03 -8.45
N LEU A 179 2.92 -17.64 -8.71
CA LEU A 179 2.20 -18.53 -7.79
C LEU A 179 1.96 -19.90 -8.45
N PRO A 180 3.00 -20.78 -8.55
CA PRO A 180 2.88 -22.06 -9.26
C PRO A 180 1.88 -23.05 -8.65
N SER A 181 1.49 -22.84 -7.39
CA SER A 181 0.50 -23.68 -6.69
C SER A 181 -0.96 -23.32 -7.01
N VAL A 182 -1.19 -22.20 -7.70
CA VAL A 182 -2.52 -21.70 -8.03
C VAL A 182 -3.00 -22.32 -9.33
N SER A 183 -4.25 -22.78 -9.36
CA SER A 183 -4.89 -23.29 -10.57
C SER A 183 -5.22 -22.16 -11.56
N VAL A 184 -5.40 -22.49 -12.84
CA VAL A 184 -5.82 -21.51 -13.87
C VAL A 184 -7.13 -20.82 -13.48
N ARG A 185 -8.07 -21.55 -12.89
CA ARG A 185 -9.36 -21.01 -12.43
C ARG A 185 -9.17 -19.93 -11.37
N GLU A 186 -8.36 -20.21 -10.36
CA GLU A 186 -8.01 -19.25 -9.29
C GLU A 186 -7.25 -18.06 -9.86
N ALA A 187 -6.33 -18.27 -10.81
CA ALA A 187 -5.61 -17.19 -11.47
C ALA A 187 -6.55 -16.23 -12.23
N ILE A 188 -7.60 -16.75 -12.87
CA ILE A 188 -8.63 -15.93 -13.51
C ILE A 188 -9.39 -15.08 -12.49
N LEU A 189 -9.70 -15.62 -11.31
CA LEU A 189 -10.35 -14.85 -10.23
C LEU A 189 -9.46 -13.73 -9.67
N MET A 190 -8.15 -13.92 -9.69
CA MET A 190 -7.17 -12.91 -9.26
C MET A 190 -6.89 -11.86 -10.35
N ALA A 191 -7.14 -12.18 -11.61
CA ALA A 191 -6.81 -11.31 -12.74
C ALA A 191 -7.54 -9.97 -12.69
N GLY A 192 -8.84 -9.96 -12.37
CA GLY A 192 -9.63 -8.73 -12.26
C GLY A 192 -9.04 -7.71 -11.28
N PRO A 193 -8.85 -8.09 -10.00
CA PRO A 193 -8.17 -7.23 -9.03
C PRO A 193 -6.76 -6.80 -9.46
N LEU A 194 -5.94 -7.69 -10.04
CA LEU A 194 -4.58 -7.36 -10.47
C LEU A 194 -4.56 -6.31 -11.59
N VAL A 195 -5.42 -6.46 -12.59
CA VAL A 195 -5.57 -5.49 -13.70
C VAL A 195 -5.93 -4.11 -13.15
N THR A 196 -6.94 -4.05 -12.30
CA THR A 196 -7.45 -2.78 -11.77
C THR A 196 -6.45 -2.10 -10.84
N LEU A 197 -5.78 -2.84 -9.96
CA LEU A 197 -4.69 -2.33 -9.14
C LEU A 197 -3.51 -1.86 -10.01
N GLY A 198 -3.18 -2.61 -11.07
CA GLY A 198 -2.10 -2.29 -12.00
C GLY A 198 -2.24 -0.91 -12.62
N VAL A 199 -3.45 -0.48 -12.97
CA VAL A 199 -3.72 0.87 -13.48
C VAL A 199 -3.30 1.96 -12.48
N GLY A 200 -3.43 1.70 -11.18
CA GLY A 200 -3.05 2.63 -10.11
C GLY A 200 -1.55 2.69 -9.81
N LEU A 201 -0.77 1.71 -10.27
CA LEU A 201 0.63 1.54 -9.90
C LEU A 201 1.53 2.76 -10.17
N PRO A 202 1.50 3.40 -11.34
CA PRO A 202 2.30 4.59 -11.60
C PRO A 202 1.95 5.75 -10.67
N PHE A 203 0.68 5.93 -10.35
CA PHE A 203 0.18 7.03 -9.53
C PHE A 203 0.50 6.84 -8.05
N ALA A 204 0.32 5.63 -7.53
CA ALA A 204 0.73 5.28 -6.16
C ALA A 204 2.25 5.44 -5.98
N SER A 205 3.04 5.04 -6.97
CA SER A 205 4.50 5.18 -6.95
C SER A 205 4.93 6.65 -7.05
N ALA A 206 4.25 7.46 -7.86
CA ALA A 206 4.49 8.91 -7.92
C ALA A 206 4.16 9.57 -6.57
N TYR A 207 3.04 9.20 -5.94
CA TYR A 207 2.71 9.67 -4.60
C TYR A 207 3.82 9.38 -3.58
N LEU A 208 4.41 8.18 -3.61
CA LEU A 208 5.49 7.82 -2.70
C LEU A 208 6.68 8.79 -2.79
N ILE A 209 7.12 9.16 -4.00
CA ILE A 209 8.23 10.10 -4.20
C ILE A 209 7.83 11.51 -3.72
N ILE A 210 6.62 11.95 -4.06
CA ILE A 210 6.11 13.26 -3.65
C ILE A 210 5.97 13.33 -2.11
N GLN A 211 5.50 12.27 -1.48
CA GLN A 211 5.43 12.16 -0.02
C GLN A 211 6.82 12.34 0.62
N ARG A 212 7.86 11.69 0.07
CA ARG A 212 9.24 11.87 0.52
C ARG A 212 9.71 13.32 0.36
N THR A 213 9.32 13.98 -0.73
CA THR A 213 9.63 15.39 -0.95
C THR A 213 8.98 16.28 0.10
N PHE A 214 7.73 16.05 0.49
CA PHE A 214 7.11 16.77 1.60
C PHE A 214 7.86 16.55 2.92
N TYR A 215 8.31 15.32 3.19
CA TYR A 215 9.10 15.04 4.38
C TYR A 215 10.48 15.74 4.37
N ALA A 216 11.09 15.96 3.20
CA ALA A 216 12.29 16.77 3.08
C ALA A 216 12.07 18.24 3.47
N PHE A 217 10.85 18.74 3.31
CA PHE A 217 10.41 20.05 3.79
C PHE A 217 9.86 20.03 5.24
N GLU A 218 10.05 18.94 5.98
CA GLU A 218 9.45 18.70 7.31
C GLU A 218 7.92 18.85 7.36
N ASP A 219 7.27 18.65 6.21
CA ASP A 219 5.82 18.74 6.06
C ASP A 219 5.16 17.35 6.10
N GLY A 220 4.71 16.94 7.26
CA GLY A 220 3.91 15.71 7.42
C GLY A 220 2.41 15.93 7.20
N LYS A 221 1.92 17.19 7.25
CA LYS A 221 0.50 17.52 7.15
C LYS A 221 -0.04 17.33 5.73
N SER A 222 0.72 17.75 4.72
CA SER A 222 0.30 17.66 3.32
C SER A 222 0.08 16.20 2.86
N PRO A 223 1.01 15.25 3.11
CA PRO A 223 0.77 13.84 2.84
C PRO A 223 -0.43 13.26 3.61
N PHE A 224 -0.63 13.66 4.87
CA PHE A 224 -1.78 13.22 5.65
C PHE A 224 -3.10 13.67 5.04
N ILE A 225 -3.21 14.94 4.65
CA ILE A 225 -4.43 15.47 4.01
C ILE A 225 -4.71 14.72 2.70
N PHE A 226 -3.69 14.48 1.86
CA PHE A 226 -3.85 13.72 0.65
C PHE A 226 -4.36 12.29 0.94
N MET A 227 -3.76 11.59 1.89
CA MET A 227 -4.17 10.24 2.26
C MET A 227 -5.58 10.20 2.87
N LEU A 228 -5.97 11.22 3.62
CA LEU A 228 -7.32 11.36 4.13
C LEU A 228 -8.35 11.39 2.99
N PHE A 229 -8.09 12.18 1.95
CA PHE A 229 -8.94 12.21 0.75
C PHE A 229 -8.88 10.90 -0.03
N ALA A 230 -7.70 10.36 -0.28
CA ALA A 230 -7.52 9.12 -1.03
C ALA A 230 -8.23 7.93 -0.36
N MET A 231 -7.97 7.71 0.92
CA MET A 231 -8.58 6.61 1.67
C MET A 231 -10.06 6.85 1.96
N GLY A 232 -10.46 8.11 2.14
CA GLY A 232 -11.86 8.49 2.26
C GLY A 232 -12.65 8.19 0.99
N ILE A 233 -12.14 8.60 -0.16
CA ILE A 233 -12.72 8.27 -1.48
C ILE A 233 -12.79 6.75 -1.64
N GLN A 234 -11.72 6.03 -1.32
CA GLN A 234 -11.69 4.58 -1.42
C GLN A 234 -12.75 3.92 -0.55
N ALA A 235 -12.79 4.22 0.75
CA ALA A 235 -13.74 3.61 1.67
C ALA A 235 -15.20 3.89 1.29
N VAL A 236 -15.52 5.15 0.97
CA VAL A 236 -16.88 5.56 0.57
C VAL A 236 -17.28 4.89 -0.75
N SER A 237 -16.39 4.87 -1.75
CA SER A 237 -16.68 4.26 -3.04
C SER A 237 -16.84 2.74 -2.95
N VAL A 238 -16.08 2.06 -2.07
CA VAL A 238 -16.27 0.63 -1.81
C VAL A 238 -17.63 0.35 -1.18
N ILE A 239 -18.06 1.17 -0.20
CA ILE A 239 -19.38 1.01 0.44
C ILE A 239 -20.51 1.25 -0.55
N ILE A 240 -20.40 2.27 -1.40
CA ILE A 240 -21.40 2.58 -2.43
C ILE A 240 -21.39 1.49 -3.50
N GLY A 241 -20.24 1.11 -4.00
CA GLY A 241 -20.07 0.07 -5.02
C GLY A 241 -20.61 -1.29 -4.58
N ALA A 242 -20.43 -1.66 -3.32
CA ALA A 242 -20.98 -2.88 -2.76
C ALA A 242 -22.52 -2.92 -2.70
N LYS A 243 -23.19 -1.75 -2.79
CA LYS A 243 -24.66 -1.66 -2.89
C LYS A 243 -25.15 -1.66 -4.33
N LEU A 244 -24.32 -1.23 -5.28
CA LEU A 244 -24.70 -1.04 -6.68
C LEU A 244 -24.30 -2.22 -7.56
N LEU A 245 -23.21 -2.93 -7.22
CA LEU A 245 -22.63 -3.99 -8.03
C LEU A 245 -22.91 -5.37 -7.42
N PRO A 246 -23.00 -6.41 -8.25
CA PRO A 246 -23.11 -7.77 -7.75
C PRO A 246 -21.85 -8.20 -6.99
N PRO A 247 -21.97 -9.07 -5.97
CA PRO A 247 -20.83 -9.54 -5.17
C PRO A 247 -19.69 -10.16 -5.96
N THR A 248 -19.97 -10.70 -7.15
CA THR A 248 -18.96 -11.28 -8.06
C THR A 248 -17.93 -10.28 -8.57
N GLU A 249 -18.26 -8.99 -8.58
CA GLU A 249 -17.40 -7.92 -9.10
C GLU A 249 -16.71 -7.10 -8.00
N TRP A 250 -17.01 -7.37 -6.73
CA TRP A 250 -16.54 -6.53 -5.63
C TRP A 250 -15.02 -6.43 -5.52
N THR A 251 -14.30 -7.53 -5.72
CA THR A 251 -12.83 -7.51 -5.63
C THR A 251 -12.18 -6.71 -6.76
N THR A 252 -12.73 -6.81 -7.97
CA THR A 252 -12.30 -6.01 -9.13
C THR A 252 -12.64 -4.53 -8.92
N MET A 253 -13.82 -4.23 -8.42
CA MET A 253 -14.25 -2.88 -8.05
C MET A 253 -13.34 -2.28 -6.97
N ILE A 254 -12.99 -3.05 -5.92
CA ILE A 254 -12.07 -2.59 -4.86
C ILE A 254 -10.72 -2.20 -5.47
N GLY A 255 -10.18 -2.99 -6.38
CA GLY A 255 -8.93 -2.66 -7.07
C GLY A 255 -9.04 -1.39 -7.91
N MET A 256 -10.14 -1.23 -8.67
CA MET A 256 -10.38 -0.03 -9.48
C MET A 256 -10.53 1.23 -8.62
N VAL A 257 -11.29 1.14 -7.54
CA VAL A 257 -11.47 2.24 -6.60
C VAL A 257 -10.15 2.60 -5.92
N GLY A 258 -9.33 1.58 -5.58
CA GLY A 258 -7.98 1.78 -5.07
C GLY A 258 -7.09 2.55 -6.05
N ALA A 259 -7.13 2.23 -7.34
CA ALA A 259 -6.42 2.98 -8.39
C ALA A 259 -6.95 4.43 -8.48
N MET A 260 -8.26 4.60 -8.54
CA MET A 260 -8.90 5.93 -8.65
C MET A 260 -8.63 6.81 -7.43
N SER A 261 -8.48 6.23 -6.24
CA SER A 261 -8.17 6.97 -5.01
C SER A 261 -6.83 7.70 -5.05
N TYR A 262 -5.88 7.21 -5.84
CA TYR A 262 -4.63 7.92 -6.11
C TYR A 262 -4.74 8.87 -7.31
N ILE A 263 -5.50 8.54 -8.33
CA ILE A 263 -5.63 9.33 -9.57
C ILE A 263 -6.45 10.60 -9.33
N LEU A 264 -7.63 10.49 -8.74
CA LEU A 264 -8.57 11.60 -8.58
C LEU A 264 -8.01 12.78 -7.78
N PRO A 265 -7.27 12.57 -6.66
CA PRO A 265 -6.74 13.70 -5.90
C PRO A 265 -5.39 14.23 -6.39
N ILE A 266 -4.85 13.77 -7.54
CA ILE A 266 -3.60 14.30 -8.13
C ILE A 266 -3.60 15.82 -8.28
N PRO A 267 -4.67 16.49 -8.77
CA PRO A 267 -4.67 17.94 -8.88
C PRO A 267 -4.46 18.62 -7.52
N ILE A 268 -5.03 18.07 -6.46
CA ILE A 268 -4.84 18.56 -5.09
C ILE A 268 -3.38 18.40 -4.67
N LEU A 269 -2.81 17.22 -4.90
CA LEU A 269 -1.41 16.90 -4.58
C LEU A 269 -0.46 17.86 -5.32
N TYR A 270 -0.72 18.10 -6.61
CA TYR A 270 0.08 19.01 -7.43
C TYR A 270 -0.01 20.45 -6.92
N ALA A 271 -1.20 20.93 -6.60
CA ALA A 271 -1.40 22.28 -6.05
C ALA A 271 -0.68 22.47 -4.71
N MET A 272 -0.75 21.47 -3.81
CA MET A 272 -0.04 21.48 -2.53
C MET A 272 1.48 21.49 -2.72
N LEU A 273 1.99 20.67 -3.64
CA LEU A 273 3.41 20.59 -3.96
C LEU A 273 3.93 21.91 -4.58
N ARG A 274 3.20 22.47 -5.54
CA ARG A 274 3.53 23.75 -6.16
C ARG A 274 3.61 24.88 -5.13
N LYS A 275 2.59 24.99 -4.27
CA LYS A 275 2.57 25.97 -3.18
C LYS A 275 3.77 25.83 -2.24
N ARG A 276 4.21 24.58 -1.99
CA ARG A 276 5.36 24.31 -1.13
C ARG A 276 6.66 24.77 -1.75
N PHE A 277 6.84 24.58 -3.06
CA PHE A 277 8.01 25.08 -3.81
C PHE A 277 8.01 26.59 -4.02
N GLU A 278 6.87 27.26 -4.03
CA GLU A 278 6.77 28.71 -4.19
C GLU A 278 7.01 29.46 -2.87
N ASN A 279 6.77 28.82 -1.72
CA ASN A 279 6.90 29.45 -0.39
C ASN A 279 8.27 29.26 0.26
N ASN A 280 9.21 28.57 -0.38
CA ASN A 280 10.58 28.34 0.07
C ASN A 280 11.57 28.73 -1.02
#